data_972169280e0e4de4f35e7ad2f49b716d
#
_entry.id   972169280e0e4de4f35e7ad2f49b716d
#
_cell.length_a   1.000
_cell.length_b   1.000
_cell.length_c   1.000
_cell.angle_alpha   90.00
_cell.angle_beta   90.00
_cell.angle_gamma   90.00
#
_symmetry.space_group_name_H-M   'P 1'
#
loop_
_entity.id
_entity.type
_entity.pdbx_description
1 polymer ?
#
loop_
_entity_poly.entity_id
_entity_poly.type
_entity_poly.pdbx_seq_one_letter_code
_entity_poly.pdbx_strand_id
1 'polypeptide(L)'
;MSRRLSAEERETRYQEERRQGEQIATDDLEAVWGWTGPAGSLRAQRRAEFLISAARLAPGVRALELGAGTGQFTQRLLASECELVAVELSEATAEICRARVDGRAEILVGNIETGEGLEDRRFDAIVGVSVLHHVDMASCLVNTFSKLDSGGRFAFSEPNMANPQVWAMKNVDWVARRLHETKHETAFRVRELRRLFEDAGFTVEVCEPFEFLHPRTPARLVPPVRRVERLLERTPVRAIAGSIRIAGRRR
;
A
#
# COMPACT_ATOMS: atom_id res chain seq x y z
N MET A 1 -8.29 20.48 -2.08
CA MET A 1 -7.74 20.52 -0.71
C MET A 1 -8.54 19.53 0.09
N SER A 2 -7.94 18.43 0.50
CA SER A 2 -8.58 17.49 1.43
C SER A 2 -8.80 18.22 2.76
N ARG A 3 -10.01 18.16 3.31
CA ARG A 3 -10.34 18.73 4.62
C ARG A 3 -9.48 18.00 5.67
N ARG A 4 -8.72 18.71 6.47
CA ARG A 4 -8.06 18.12 7.65
C ARG A 4 -9.13 17.59 8.60
N LEU A 5 -9.05 16.32 8.95
CA LEU A 5 -9.92 15.70 9.94
C LEU A 5 -9.66 16.33 11.33
N SER A 6 -10.71 16.49 12.14
CA SER A 6 -10.57 16.84 13.56
C SER A 6 -9.87 15.70 14.32
N ALA A 7 -9.41 15.99 15.55
CA ALA A 7 -8.80 14.97 16.40
C ALA A 7 -9.79 13.81 16.70
N GLU A 8 -11.06 14.14 16.93
CA GLU A 8 -12.13 13.17 17.17
C GLU A 8 -12.44 12.30 15.94
N GLU A 9 -12.51 12.91 14.74
CA GLU A 9 -12.70 12.19 13.49
C GLU A 9 -11.53 11.23 13.19
N ARG A 10 -10.29 11.63 13.54
CA ARG A 10 -9.10 10.75 13.40
C ARG A 10 -9.17 9.57 14.37
N GLU A 11 -9.50 9.83 15.64
CA GLU A 11 -9.59 8.77 16.65
C GLU A 11 -10.69 7.76 16.28
N THR A 12 -11.86 8.24 15.84
CA THR A 12 -12.95 7.36 15.36
C THR A 12 -12.47 6.47 14.22
N ARG A 13 -11.75 7.03 13.24
CA ARG A 13 -11.20 6.26 12.12
C ARG A 13 -10.19 5.22 12.61
N TYR A 14 -9.28 5.56 13.51
CA TYR A 14 -8.33 4.60 14.07
C TYR A 14 -9.01 3.44 14.78
N GLN A 15 -10.06 3.70 15.51
CA GLN A 15 -10.84 2.66 16.18
C GLN A 15 -11.58 1.77 15.16
N GLU A 16 -12.08 2.33 14.07
CA GLU A 16 -12.71 1.57 12.98
C GLU A 16 -11.68 0.68 12.28
N GLU A 17 -10.51 1.21 11.92
CA GLU A 17 -9.41 0.44 11.29
C GLU A 17 -8.90 -0.68 12.21
N ARG A 18 -8.72 -0.43 13.51
CA ARG A 18 -8.35 -1.48 14.47
C ARG A 18 -9.40 -2.58 14.56
N ARG A 19 -10.69 -2.22 14.67
CA ARG A 19 -11.79 -3.20 14.70
C ARG A 19 -11.86 -4.01 13.42
N GLN A 20 -11.65 -3.37 12.29
CA GLN A 20 -11.55 -4.06 11.01
C GLN A 20 -10.39 -5.05 11.05
N GLY A 21 -9.20 -4.66 11.51
CA GLY A 21 -8.06 -5.55 11.71
C GLY A 21 -8.40 -6.76 12.60
N GLU A 22 -9.12 -6.56 13.71
CA GLU A 22 -9.55 -7.64 14.60
C GLU A 22 -10.56 -8.61 13.94
N GLN A 23 -11.54 -8.08 13.20
CA GLN A 23 -12.48 -8.90 12.43
C GLN A 23 -11.80 -9.68 11.31
N ILE A 24 -10.82 -9.08 10.74
CA ILE A 24 -9.95 -9.55 9.67
C ILE A 24 -9.10 -10.75 10.11
N ALA A 25 -8.60 -10.74 11.32
CA ALA A 25 -7.84 -11.86 11.87
C ALA A 25 -8.63 -13.19 11.92
N THR A 26 -9.97 -13.13 11.82
CA THR A 26 -10.86 -14.30 11.86
C THR A 26 -11.26 -14.86 10.49
N ASP A 27 -11.08 -14.07 9.40
CA ASP A 27 -11.53 -14.46 8.06
C ASP A 27 -10.36 -14.73 7.10
N ASP A 28 -10.58 -15.38 5.96
CA ASP A 28 -9.59 -15.50 4.87
C ASP A 28 -9.50 -14.18 4.07
N LEU A 29 -8.84 -13.21 4.67
CA LEU A 29 -8.74 -11.84 4.15
C LEU A 29 -7.91 -11.67 2.92
N GLU A 30 -6.90 -12.48 2.77
CA GLU A 30 -6.10 -12.42 1.55
C GLU A 30 -6.97 -12.75 0.35
N ALA A 31 -8.00 -13.60 0.54
CA ALA A 31 -9.01 -13.86 -0.47
C ALA A 31 -9.93 -12.63 -0.69
N VAL A 32 -10.34 -11.95 0.39
CA VAL A 32 -11.17 -10.74 0.29
C VAL A 32 -10.41 -9.63 -0.43
N TRP A 33 -9.15 -9.39 -0.07
CA TRP A 33 -8.29 -8.39 -0.73
C TRP A 33 -7.80 -8.81 -2.12
N GLY A 34 -8.06 -10.06 -2.52
CA GLY A 34 -7.69 -10.57 -3.84
C GLY A 34 -6.20 -10.80 -4.02
N TRP A 35 -5.50 -11.21 -2.95
CA TRP A 35 -4.08 -11.58 -2.99
C TRP A 35 -3.84 -13.09 -3.09
N THR A 36 -4.90 -13.90 -2.97
CA THR A 36 -4.84 -15.36 -3.09
C THR A 36 -5.08 -15.83 -4.53
N GLY A 37 -4.82 -17.10 -4.75
CA GLY A 37 -4.96 -17.72 -6.07
C GLY A 37 -3.92 -17.22 -7.10
N PRO A 38 -3.91 -17.80 -8.31
CA PRO A 38 -2.88 -17.51 -9.32
C PRO A 38 -2.82 -16.05 -9.77
N ALA A 39 -3.98 -15.40 -9.97
CA ALA A 39 -4.03 -14.00 -10.36
C ALA A 39 -3.62 -13.08 -9.22
N GLY A 40 -4.14 -13.31 -8.01
CA GLY A 40 -3.82 -12.53 -6.81
C GLY A 40 -2.34 -12.61 -6.45
N SER A 41 -1.79 -13.82 -6.42
CA SER A 41 -0.37 -14.04 -6.13
C SER A 41 0.54 -13.35 -7.16
N LEU A 42 0.21 -13.41 -8.46
CA LEU A 42 0.97 -12.70 -9.49
C LEU A 42 0.88 -11.18 -9.34
N ARG A 43 -0.28 -10.64 -8.99
CA ARG A 43 -0.45 -9.20 -8.69
C ARG A 43 0.41 -8.78 -7.50
N ALA A 44 0.36 -9.54 -6.40
CA ALA A 44 1.17 -9.27 -5.22
C ALA A 44 2.68 -9.33 -5.54
N GLN A 45 3.11 -10.33 -6.31
CA GLN A 45 4.50 -10.46 -6.74
C GLN A 45 4.97 -9.25 -7.55
N ARG A 46 4.20 -8.80 -8.53
CA ARG A 46 4.53 -7.63 -9.36
C ARG A 46 4.66 -6.34 -8.55
N ARG A 47 3.80 -6.16 -7.54
CA ARG A 47 3.88 -5.00 -6.65
C ARG A 47 5.13 -5.06 -5.79
N ALA A 48 5.43 -6.20 -5.19
CA ALA A 48 6.65 -6.38 -4.42
C ALA A 48 7.91 -6.14 -5.27
N GLU A 49 7.98 -6.69 -6.49
CA GLU A 49 9.08 -6.44 -7.44
C GLU A 49 9.24 -4.95 -7.78
N PHE A 50 8.12 -4.24 -7.97
CA PHE A 50 8.17 -2.80 -8.17
C PHE A 50 8.73 -2.07 -6.94
N LEU A 51 8.25 -2.39 -5.74
CA LEU A 51 8.73 -1.77 -4.49
C LEU A 51 10.24 -2.02 -4.30
N ILE A 52 10.68 -3.29 -4.44
CA ILE A 52 12.08 -3.69 -4.31
C ILE A 52 12.97 -2.91 -5.29
N SER A 53 12.58 -2.90 -6.57
CA SER A 53 13.35 -2.23 -7.61
C SER A 53 13.37 -0.71 -7.46
N ALA A 54 12.21 -0.08 -7.24
CA ALA A 54 12.08 1.37 -7.20
C ALA A 54 12.67 1.99 -5.92
N ALA A 55 12.50 1.31 -4.77
CA ALA A 55 13.11 1.72 -3.51
C ALA A 55 14.55 1.20 -3.35
N ARG A 56 15.06 0.39 -4.30
CA ARG A 56 16.40 -0.20 -4.30
C ARG A 56 16.67 -1.02 -3.03
N LEU A 57 15.70 -1.83 -2.62
CA LEU A 57 15.86 -2.72 -1.47
C LEU A 57 16.94 -3.78 -1.78
N ALA A 58 17.91 -3.92 -0.89
CA ALA A 58 19.05 -4.81 -1.03
C ALA A 58 19.67 -5.09 0.36
N PRO A 59 20.57 -6.04 0.50
CA PRO A 59 21.33 -6.25 1.75
C PRO A 59 21.97 -4.95 2.25
N GLY A 60 21.82 -4.66 3.55
CA GLY A 60 22.32 -3.45 4.20
C GLY A 60 21.45 -2.20 4.04
N VAL A 61 20.34 -2.27 3.31
CA VAL A 61 19.33 -1.19 3.23
C VAL A 61 18.36 -1.34 4.39
N ARG A 62 18.22 -0.32 5.21
CA ARG A 62 17.20 -0.26 6.28
C ARG A 62 15.88 0.21 5.67
N ALA A 63 14.92 -0.68 5.56
CA ALA A 63 13.63 -0.43 4.93
C ALA A 63 12.50 -0.40 5.95
N LEU A 64 11.57 0.54 5.77
CA LEU A 64 10.32 0.62 6.53
C LEU A 64 9.16 0.27 5.60
N GLU A 65 8.38 -0.75 5.96
CA GLU A 65 7.08 -1.02 5.36
C GLU A 65 5.97 -0.37 6.18
N LEU A 66 5.11 0.39 5.52
CA LEU A 66 3.91 0.98 6.11
C LEU A 66 2.70 0.08 5.86
N GLY A 67 1.96 -0.27 6.93
CA GLY A 67 0.76 -1.09 6.84
C GLY A 67 1.08 -2.54 6.46
N ALA A 68 1.76 -3.27 7.35
CA ALA A 68 2.16 -4.66 7.10
C ALA A 68 0.97 -5.62 6.91
N GLY A 69 -0.18 -5.31 7.52
CA GLY A 69 -1.34 -6.18 7.53
C GLY A 69 -0.97 -7.58 8.03
N THR A 70 -1.41 -8.60 7.31
CA THR A 70 -1.08 -10.01 7.61
C THR A 70 0.32 -10.44 7.15
N GLY A 71 1.19 -9.51 6.68
CA GLY A 71 2.55 -9.80 6.24
C GLY A 71 2.67 -10.33 4.81
N GLN A 72 1.63 -10.20 3.99
CA GLN A 72 1.59 -10.69 2.62
C GLN A 72 2.68 -10.03 1.73
N PHE A 73 2.90 -8.74 1.90
CA PHE A 73 3.97 -8.01 1.21
C PHE A 73 5.28 -8.08 1.97
N THR A 74 5.26 -8.00 3.31
CA THR A 74 6.44 -8.16 4.17
C THR A 74 7.25 -9.41 3.78
N GLN A 75 6.58 -10.56 3.67
CA GLN A 75 7.21 -11.82 3.26
C GLN A 75 7.86 -11.74 1.87
N ARG A 76 7.27 -11.01 0.92
CA ARG A 76 7.82 -10.85 -0.43
C ARG A 76 8.99 -9.87 -0.46
N LEU A 77 8.94 -8.82 0.34
CA LEU A 77 10.01 -7.84 0.46
C LEU A 77 11.29 -8.44 1.06
N LEU A 78 11.15 -9.45 1.92
CA LEU A 78 12.28 -10.21 2.47
C LEU A 78 13.14 -10.92 1.40
N ALA A 79 12.64 -11.09 0.17
CA ALA A 79 13.44 -11.59 -0.94
C ALA A 79 14.56 -10.63 -1.37
N SER A 80 14.51 -9.37 -0.93
CA SER A 80 15.59 -8.38 -1.16
C SER A 80 16.74 -8.46 -0.15
N GLU A 81 16.56 -9.25 0.93
CA GLU A 81 17.53 -9.37 2.04
C GLU A 81 17.83 -8.03 2.73
N CYS A 82 16.94 -7.04 2.64
CA CYS A 82 17.08 -5.77 3.36
C CYS A 82 16.78 -5.94 4.85
N GLU A 83 17.24 -5.00 5.67
CA GLU A 83 16.87 -4.89 7.08
C GLU A 83 15.47 -4.29 7.17
N LEU A 84 14.44 -5.16 7.28
CA LEU A 84 13.04 -4.77 7.18
C LEU A 84 12.40 -4.56 8.55
N VAL A 85 11.89 -3.36 8.76
CA VAL A 85 10.95 -3.02 9.83
C VAL A 85 9.58 -2.79 9.18
N ALA A 86 8.52 -3.36 9.75
CA ALA A 86 7.18 -3.18 9.25
C ALA A 86 6.26 -2.67 10.37
N VAL A 87 5.43 -1.68 10.07
CA VAL A 87 4.47 -1.09 11.03
C VAL A 87 3.06 -1.48 10.66
N GLU A 88 2.31 -1.92 11.66
CA GLU A 88 0.90 -2.26 11.55
C GLU A 88 0.11 -1.61 12.69
N LEU A 89 -1.10 -1.14 12.41
CA LEU A 89 -1.94 -0.46 13.41
C LEU A 89 -2.65 -1.44 14.36
N SER A 90 -3.04 -2.62 13.84
CA SER A 90 -3.77 -3.65 14.58
C SER A 90 -2.81 -4.70 15.14
N GLU A 91 -2.83 -4.91 16.47
CA GLU A 91 -2.06 -5.98 17.12
C GLU A 91 -2.40 -7.36 16.54
N ALA A 92 -3.70 -7.62 16.29
CA ALA A 92 -4.15 -8.92 15.78
C ALA A 92 -3.55 -9.26 14.41
N THR A 93 -3.52 -8.29 13.48
CA THR A 93 -2.88 -8.48 12.16
C THR A 93 -1.35 -8.51 12.27
N ALA A 94 -0.77 -7.73 13.19
CA ALA A 94 0.67 -7.75 13.46
C ALA A 94 1.15 -9.11 13.98
N GLU A 95 0.37 -9.79 14.82
CA GLU A 95 0.68 -11.16 15.28
C GLU A 95 0.69 -12.17 14.13
N ILE A 96 -0.28 -12.08 13.20
CA ILE A 96 -0.29 -12.91 11.99
C ILE A 96 0.94 -12.63 11.13
N CYS A 97 1.30 -11.35 11.00
CA CYS A 97 2.50 -10.94 10.28
C CYS A 97 3.78 -11.51 10.92
N ARG A 98 3.94 -11.40 12.24
CA ARG A 98 5.08 -11.97 13.00
C ARG A 98 5.21 -13.46 12.77
N ALA A 99 4.11 -14.21 12.87
CA ALA A 99 4.09 -15.64 12.62
C ALA A 99 4.49 -15.98 11.17
N ARG A 100 4.07 -15.18 10.20
CA ARG A 100 4.38 -15.38 8.77
C ARG A 100 5.85 -15.13 8.45
N VAL A 101 6.45 -14.08 9.01
CA VAL A 101 7.82 -13.69 8.69
C VAL A 101 8.87 -14.45 9.49
N ASP A 102 8.46 -15.14 10.55
CA ASP A 102 9.30 -16.02 11.37
C ASP A 102 10.63 -15.37 11.81
N GLY A 103 10.53 -14.19 12.40
CA GLY A 103 11.65 -13.42 12.93
C GLY A 103 12.57 -12.76 11.88
N ARG A 104 12.26 -12.86 10.59
CA ARG A 104 13.08 -12.27 9.50
C ARG A 104 12.84 -10.78 9.26
N ALA A 105 11.83 -10.19 9.91
CA ALA A 105 11.57 -8.75 9.95
C ALA A 105 11.13 -8.35 11.35
N GLU A 106 11.39 -7.12 11.73
CA GLU A 106 10.85 -6.51 12.96
C GLU A 106 9.44 -6.00 12.67
N ILE A 107 8.43 -6.48 13.44
CA ILE A 107 7.05 -6.06 13.29
C ILE A 107 6.65 -5.20 14.49
N LEU A 108 6.36 -3.94 14.24
CA LEU A 108 5.96 -2.95 15.23
C LEU A 108 4.45 -2.70 15.16
N VAL A 109 3.83 -2.56 16.32
CA VAL A 109 2.48 -2.00 16.41
C VAL A 109 2.61 -0.51 16.62
N GLY A 110 1.99 0.27 15.75
CA GLY A 110 2.12 1.72 15.80
C GLY A 110 1.26 2.43 14.77
N ASN A 111 1.16 3.74 14.94
CA ASN A 111 0.39 4.59 14.05
C ASN A 111 1.32 5.43 13.16
N ILE A 112 1.30 5.17 11.86
CA ILE A 112 2.15 5.86 10.88
C ILE A 112 1.77 7.34 10.68
N GLU A 113 0.58 7.78 11.11
CA GLU A 113 0.21 9.19 11.08
C GLU A 113 0.83 9.98 12.23
N THR A 114 1.03 9.37 13.39
CA THR A 114 1.65 9.98 14.56
C THR A 114 3.14 9.68 14.66
N GLY A 115 3.60 8.63 14.01
CA GLY A 115 4.95 8.12 14.10
C GLY A 115 5.19 7.27 15.36
N GLU A 116 4.12 6.87 16.06
CA GLU A 116 4.18 5.96 17.20
C GLU A 116 4.88 4.67 16.85
N GLY A 117 5.82 4.25 17.68
CA GLY A 117 6.66 3.07 17.47
C GLY A 117 7.88 3.31 16.55
N LEU A 118 8.01 4.52 15.98
CA LEU A 118 9.08 4.86 15.05
C LEU A 118 10.03 5.98 15.57
N GLU A 119 9.88 6.42 16.80
CA GLU A 119 10.48 7.63 17.36
C GLU A 119 11.83 8.03 16.70
N ASP A 120 12.96 7.63 17.22
CA ASP A 120 14.29 8.04 16.74
C ASP A 120 14.84 7.20 15.56
N ARG A 121 13.98 6.42 14.92
CA ARG A 121 14.39 5.56 13.79
C ARG A 121 14.57 6.36 12.50
N ARG A 122 15.50 5.87 11.67
CA ARG A 122 15.78 6.38 10.33
C ARG A 122 15.88 5.23 9.34
N PHE A 123 15.49 5.49 8.09
CA PHE A 123 15.42 4.49 7.05
C PHE A 123 16.01 5.00 5.74
N ASP A 124 16.63 4.09 5.00
CA ASP A 124 17.14 4.35 3.66
C ASP A 124 16.02 4.22 2.60
N ALA A 125 14.98 3.44 2.93
CA ALA A 125 13.81 3.24 2.07
C ALA A 125 12.50 3.16 2.88
N ILE A 126 11.41 3.67 2.30
CA ILE A 126 10.05 3.53 2.85
C ILE A 126 9.13 3.03 1.75
N VAL A 127 8.39 1.95 2.03
CA VAL A 127 7.53 1.28 1.05
C VAL A 127 6.15 0.95 1.63
N GLY A 128 5.17 0.70 0.76
CA GLY A 128 3.85 0.25 1.19
C GLY A 128 2.93 -0.09 0.03
N VAL A 129 1.93 -0.91 0.30
CA VAL A 129 0.93 -1.33 -0.67
C VAL A 129 -0.45 -1.14 -0.09
N SER A 130 -1.30 -0.39 -0.77
CA SER A 130 -2.69 -0.18 -0.38
C SER A 130 -2.84 0.27 1.08
N VAL A 131 -2.03 1.24 1.49
CA VAL A 131 -2.00 1.78 2.86
C VAL A 131 -2.33 3.26 2.92
N LEU A 132 -1.90 4.05 1.92
CA LEU A 132 -2.02 5.50 1.98
C LEU A 132 -3.47 5.99 1.85
N HIS A 133 -4.35 5.17 1.28
CA HIS A 133 -5.77 5.52 1.15
C HIS A 133 -6.57 5.33 2.44
N HIS A 134 -5.97 4.72 3.48
CA HIS A 134 -6.56 4.55 4.81
C HIS A 134 -6.16 5.67 5.79
N VAL A 135 -5.20 6.54 5.44
CA VAL A 135 -4.59 7.50 6.37
C VAL A 135 -4.85 8.96 6.02
N ASP A 136 -4.70 9.85 7.01
CA ASP A 136 -4.53 11.28 6.71
C ASP A 136 -3.19 11.52 6.03
N MET A 137 -3.25 11.68 4.71
CA MET A 137 -2.06 11.79 3.86
C MET A 137 -1.11 12.89 4.31
N ALA A 138 -1.63 14.03 4.79
CA ALA A 138 -0.79 15.15 5.21
C ALA A 138 0.08 14.75 6.42
N SER A 139 -0.53 14.12 7.42
CA SER A 139 0.18 13.66 8.62
C SER A 139 1.14 12.51 8.28
N CYS A 140 0.70 11.54 7.49
CA CYS A 140 1.51 10.40 7.08
C CYS A 140 2.75 10.83 6.29
N LEU A 141 2.62 11.74 5.33
CA LEU A 141 3.74 12.23 4.53
C LEU A 141 4.75 13.02 5.37
N VAL A 142 4.30 13.80 6.36
CA VAL A 142 5.20 14.49 7.30
C VAL A 142 6.03 13.48 8.09
N ASN A 143 5.40 12.46 8.66
CA ASN A 143 6.09 11.42 9.41
C ASN A 143 7.00 10.56 8.54
N THR A 144 6.50 10.11 7.39
CA THR A 144 7.28 9.35 6.41
C THR A 144 8.52 10.16 5.97
N PHE A 145 8.33 11.45 5.65
CA PHE A 145 9.43 12.31 5.26
C PHE A 145 10.46 12.47 6.40
N SER A 146 10.01 12.62 7.63
CA SER A 146 10.91 12.77 8.78
C SER A 146 11.75 11.52 9.06
N LYS A 147 11.26 10.33 8.71
CA LYS A 147 11.93 9.05 8.98
C LYS A 147 12.84 8.60 7.83
N LEU A 148 12.66 9.13 6.62
CA LEU A 148 13.49 8.80 5.49
C LEU A 148 14.77 9.64 5.50
N ASP A 149 15.93 9.03 5.34
CA ASP A 149 17.20 9.74 5.27
C ASP A 149 17.31 10.60 4.00
N SER A 150 18.21 11.60 3.98
CA SER A 150 18.49 12.41 2.79
C SER A 150 18.96 11.51 1.65
N GLY A 151 18.38 11.66 0.47
CA GLY A 151 18.61 10.77 -0.68
C GLY A 151 17.88 9.42 -0.58
N GLY A 152 17.27 9.10 0.57
CA GLY A 152 16.49 7.89 0.78
C GLY A 152 15.30 7.80 -0.18
N ARG A 153 14.84 6.58 -0.45
CA ARG A 153 13.87 6.28 -1.51
C ARG A 153 12.51 5.88 -0.95
N PHE A 154 11.48 6.11 -1.72
CA PHE A 154 10.14 5.61 -1.41
C PHE A 154 9.51 4.92 -2.61
N ALA A 155 8.64 3.95 -2.36
CA ALA A 155 7.79 3.32 -3.36
C ALA A 155 6.47 2.87 -2.77
N PHE A 156 5.35 3.18 -3.44
CA PHE A 156 4.00 2.79 -3.02
C PHE A 156 3.17 2.31 -4.20
N SER A 157 2.17 1.50 -3.90
CA SER A 157 1.15 1.07 -4.85
C SER A 157 -0.24 1.25 -4.24
N GLU A 158 -1.09 2.07 -4.88
CA GLU A 158 -2.39 2.49 -4.35
C GLU A 158 -3.54 2.26 -5.36
N PRO A 159 -4.80 2.19 -4.91
CA PRO A 159 -5.96 2.11 -5.81
C PRO A 159 -6.07 3.36 -6.70
N ASN A 160 -6.47 3.14 -7.97
CA ASN A 160 -6.65 4.21 -8.96
C ASN A 160 -8.11 4.62 -9.09
N MET A 161 -8.47 5.82 -8.64
CA MET A 161 -9.83 6.38 -8.76
C MET A 161 -10.31 6.51 -10.21
N ALA A 162 -9.43 6.55 -11.20
CA ALA A 162 -9.82 6.59 -12.61
C ALA A 162 -10.28 5.23 -13.14
N ASN A 163 -10.04 4.13 -12.40
CA ASN A 163 -10.57 2.82 -12.74
C ASN A 163 -12.08 2.76 -12.44
N PRO A 164 -12.95 2.36 -13.40
CA PRO A 164 -14.39 2.35 -13.20
C PRO A 164 -14.86 1.46 -12.05
N GLN A 165 -14.20 0.33 -11.81
CA GLN A 165 -14.52 -0.57 -10.70
C GLN A 165 -14.17 0.07 -9.36
N VAL A 166 -12.94 0.61 -9.22
CA VAL A 166 -12.51 1.32 -8.01
C VAL A 166 -13.42 2.52 -7.74
N TRP A 167 -13.74 3.28 -8.79
CA TRP A 167 -14.69 4.39 -8.66
C TRP A 167 -16.05 3.94 -8.13
N ALA A 168 -16.60 2.84 -8.68
CA ALA A 168 -17.90 2.31 -8.23
C ALA A 168 -17.83 1.82 -6.76
N MET A 169 -16.74 1.17 -6.37
CA MET A 169 -16.51 0.71 -4.98
C MET A 169 -16.52 1.89 -3.99
N LYS A 170 -15.94 3.02 -4.37
CA LYS A 170 -15.82 4.19 -3.47
C LYS A 170 -16.97 5.18 -3.55
N ASN A 171 -17.85 5.13 -4.57
CA ASN A 171 -18.89 6.13 -4.80
C ASN A 171 -20.32 5.57 -4.88
N VAL A 172 -20.50 4.25 -4.87
CA VAL A 172 -21.83 3.61 -4.97
C VAL A 172 -22.09 2.80 -3.69
N ASP A 173 -22.94 3.33 -2.82
CA ASP A 173 -23.18 2.80 -1.46
C ASP A 173 -23.49 1.30 -1.38
N TRP A 174 -24.28 0.75 -2.32
CA TRP A 174 -24.61 -0.67 -2.29
C TRP A 174 -23.42 -1.55 -2.68
N VAL A 175 -22.52 -1.05 -3.56
CA VAL A 175 -21.27 -1.73 -3.94
C VAL A 175 -20.31 -1.70 -2.77
N ALA A 176 -20.12 -0.53 -2.16
CA ALA A 176 -19.25 -0.34 -1.00
C ALA A 176 -19.63 -1.30 0.14
N ARG A 177 -20.92 -1.31 0.51
CA ARG A 177 -21.43 -2.23 1.56
C ARG A 177 -21.23 -3.70 1.24
N ARG A 178 -21.37 -4.12 -0.04
CA ARG A 178 -21.18 -5.51 -0.44
C ARG A 178 -19.71 -5.95 -0.41
N LEU A 179 -18.80 -5.00 -0.54
CA LEU A 179 -17.35 -5.24 -0.58
C LEU A 179 -16.64 -4.88 0.74
N HIS A 180 -17.40 -4.56 1.80
CA HIS A 180 -16.88 -4.21 3.14
C HIS A 180 -15.92 -3.02 3.14
N GLU A 181 -16.13 -2.07 2.20
CA GLU A 181 -15.38 -0.82 2.14
C GLU A 181 -15.78 0.11 3.29
N THR A 182 -14.81 0.74 3.95
CA THR A 182 -15.09 1.74 4.98
C THR A 182 -15.45 3.08 4.36
N LYS A 183 -16.23 3.90 5.07
CA LYS A 183 -16.68 5.23 4.58
C LYS A 183 -15.54 6.23 4.43
N HIS A 184 -14.40 5.98 5.04
CA HIS A 184 -13.26 6.88 5.09
C HIS A 184 -12.16 6.50 4.09
N GLU A 185 -12.27 5.34 3.44
CA GLU A 185 -11.32 4.92 2.42
C GLU A 185 -11.47 5.76 1.15
N THR A 186 -10.36 6.25 0.66
CA THR A 186 -10.26 7.02 -0.58
C THR A 186 -9.53 6.21 -1.64
N ALA A 187 -9.43 6.74 -2.85
CA ALA A 187 -8.55 6.27 -3.90
C ALA A 187 -7.95 7.49 -4.59
N PHE A 188 -6.80 7.33 -5.22
CA PHE A 188 -6.06 8.46 -5.75
C PHE A 188 -6.22 8.60 -7.27
N ARG A 189 -6.13 9.85 -7.74
CA ARG A 189 -5.80 10.15 -9.14
C ARG A 189 -4.31 10.39 -9.27
N VAL A 190 -3.71 10.00 -10.39
CA VAL A 190 -2.26 10.12 -10.62
C VAL A 190 -1.73 11.52 -10.33
N ARG A 191 -2.41 12.56 -10.84
CA ARG A 191 -1.96 13.96 -10.65
C ARG A 191 -2.07 14.40 -9.19
N GLU A 192 -3.08 13.95 -8.48
CA GLU A 192 -3.30 14.22 -7.07
C GLU A 192 -2.21 13.57 -6.22
N LEU A 193 -2.02 12.26 -6.38
CA LEU A 193 -1.01 11.50 -5.63
C LEU A 193 0.40 12.07 -5.86
N ARG A 194 0.74 12.39 -7.12
CA ARG A 194 2.03 13.04 -7.43
C ARG A 194 2.20 14.36 -6.69
N ARG A 195 1.20 15.25 -6.72
CA ARG A 195 1.27 16.55 -6.04
C ARG A 195 1.42 16.42 -4.53
N LEU A 196 0.70 15.49 -3.89
CA LEU A 196 0.80 15.25 -2.45
C LEU A 196 2.24 14.94 -2.03
N PHE A 197 2.96 14.13 -2.80
CA PHE A 197 4.37 13.83 -2.52
C PHE A 197 5.30 15.01 -2.86
N GLU A 198 5.09 15.69 -3.98
CA GLU A 198 5.90 16.84 -4.38
C GLU A 198 5.75 17.99 -3.39
N ASP A 199 4.54 18.29 -2.94
CA ASP A 199 4.24 19.34 -1.93
C ASP A 199 4.83 18.98 -0.54
N ALA A 200 4.98 17.69 -0.24
CA ALA A 200 5.67 17.20 0.96
C ALA A 200 7.21 17.20 0.84
N GLY A 201 7.77 17.66 -0.28
CA GLY A 201 9.21 17.84 -0.49
C GLY A 201 9.92 16.64 -1.11
N PHE A 202 9.19 15.63 -1.62
CA PHE A 202 9.79 14.53 -2.36
C PHE A 202 10.06 14.88 -3.83
N THR A 203 11.03 14.21 -4.43
CA THR A 203 11.20 14.17 -5.88
C THR A 203 10.50 12.90 -6.40
N VAL A 204 9.40 13.05 -7.14
CA VAL A 204 8.66 11.96 -7.73
C VAL A 204 9.26 11.56 -9.07
N GLU A 205 9.86 10.39 -9.16
CA GLU A 205 10.48 9.84 -10.37
C GLU A 205 9.48 9.04 -11.21
N VAL A 206 8.62 8.28 -10.57
CA VAL A 206 7.56 7.47 -11.18
C VAL A 206 6.22 7.82 -10.54
N CYS A 207 5.18 8.03 -11.32
CA CYS A 207 3.79 8.06 -10.85
C CYS A 207 2.88 7.74 -12.03
N GLU A 208 2.42 6.50 -12.13
CA GLU A 208 1.68 6.03 -13.29
C GLU A 208 0.70 4.89 -12.96
N PRO A 209 -0.40 4.79 -13.72
CA PRO A 209 -1.34 3.68 -13.57
C PRO A 209 -0.75 2.37 -14.09
N PHE A 210 -1.11 1.26 -13.45
CA PHE A 210 -0.75 -0.09 -13.86
C PHE A 210 -1.77 -1.11 -13.39
N GLU A 211 -1.67 -2.34 -13.92
CA GLU A 211 -2.43 -3.51 -13.48
C GLU A 211 -3.90 -3.54 -13.92
N PHE A 212 -4.17 -4.36 -14.94
CA PHE A 212 -5.50 -4.69 -15.40
C PHE A 212 -5.94 -6.10 -14.99
N LEU A 213 -5.01 -6.95 -14.55
CA LEU A 213 -5.32 -8.30 -14.12
C LEU A 213 -6.25 -8.27 -12.91
N HIS A 214 -7.49 -8.73 -13.08
CA HIS A 214 -8.44 -8.82 -11.97
C HIS A 214 -8.10 -10.00 -11.05
N PRO A 215 -8.18 -9.87 -9.71
CA PRO A 215 -7.81 -10.94 -8.77
C PRO A 215 -8.61 -12.24 -8.97
N ARG A 216 -9.87 -12.14 -9.39
CA ARG A 216 -10.75 -13.30 -9.67
C ARG A 216 -10.55 -13.91 -11.06
N THR A 217 -9.51 -13.52 -11.80
CA THR A 217 -9.22 -14.11 -13.12
C THR A 217 -8.89 -15.60 -12.95
N PRO A 218 -9.61 -16.52 -13.62
CA PRO A 218 -9.32 -17.95 -13.59
C PRO A 218 -7.88 -18.25 -14.03
N ALA A 219 -7.23 -19.23 -13.41
CA ALA A 219 -5.83 -19.57 -13.64
C ALA A 219 -5.46 -19.71 -15.14
N ARG A 220 -6.32 -20.39 -15.92
CA ARG A 220 -6.15 -20.59 -17.37
C ARG A 220 -6.15 -19.30 -18.20
N LEU A 221 -6.79 -18.24 -17.67
CA LEU A 221 -6.90 -16.95 -18.35
C LEU A 221 -5.80 -15.96 -17.91
N VAL A 222 -5.05 -16.25 -16.86
CA VAL A 222 -3.98 -15.37 -16.38
C VAL A 222 -2.93 -15.10 -17.47
N PRO A 223 -2.37 -16.10 -18.18
CA PRO A 223 -1.36 -15.84 -19.22
C PRO A 223 -1.86 -14.96 -20.37
N PRO A 224 -3.02 -15.22 -21.02
CA PRO A 224 -3.50 -14.36 -22.09
C PRO A 224 -3.88 -12.97 -21.60
N VAL A 225 -4.53 -12.82 -20.44
CA VAL A 225 -4.85 -11.50 -19.84
C VAL A 225 -3.57 -10.71 -19.61
N ARG A 226 -2.52 -11.33 -19.10
CA ARG A 226 -1.22 -10.70 -18.89
C ARG A 226 -0.54 -10.22 -20.18
N ARG A 227 -0.73 -10.95 -21.30
CA ARG A 227 -0.23 -10.49 -22.61
C ARG A 227 -0.95 -9.22 -23.06
N VAL A 228 -2.28 -9.21 -22.94
CA VAL A 228 -3.11 -8.04 -23.27
C VAL A 228 -2.79 -6.87 -22.35
N GLU A 229 -2.69 -7.10 -21.04
CA GLU A 229 -2.34 -6.08 -20.07
C GLU A 229 -1.02 -5.37 -20.40
N ARG A 230 0.04 -6.10 -20.75
CA ARG A 230 1.32 -5.50 -21.15
C ARG A 230 1.21 -4.58 -22.38
N LEU A 231 0.27 -4.86 -23.27
CA LEU A 231 -0.02 -3.99 -24.42
C LEU A 231 -0.80 -2.75 -23.96
N LEU A 232 -1.85 -2.94 -23.16
CA LEU A 232 -2.69 -1.84 -22.63
C LEU A 232 -1.87 -0.87 -21.78
N GLU A 233 -0.96 -1.36 -20.94
CA GLU A 233 -0.07 -0.55 -20.11
C GLU A 233 0.86 0.38 -20.92
N ARG A 234 1.05 0.12 -22.23
CA ARG A 234 1.82 0.94 -23.16
C ARG A 234 0.98 1.97 -23.93
N THR A 235 -0.33 1.96 -23.75
CA THR A 235 -1.27 2.84 -24.43
C THR A 235 -1.89 3.86 -23.48
N PRO A 236 -2.56 4.91 -23.97
CA PRO A 236 -3.32 5.83 -23.12
C PRO A 236 -4.42 5.15 -22.27
N VAL A 237 -4.88 3.95 -22.68
CA VAL A 237 -5.87 3.15 -21.92
C VAL A 237 -5.36 2.80 -20.52
N ARG A 238 -4.03 2.79 -20.29
CA ARG A 238 -3.46 2.59 -18.95
C ARG A 238 -4.04 3.54 -17.90
N ALA A 239 -4.56 4.70 -18.29
CA ALA A 239 -5.14 5.67 -17.38
C ALA A 239 -6.24 5.09 -16.48
N ILE A 240 -6.95 4.06 -16.96
CA ILE A 240 -8.01 3.37 -16.20
C ILE A 240 -7.55 2.02 -15.61
N ALA A 241 -6.27 1.74 -15.53
CA ALA A 241 -5.75 0.56 -14.84
C ALA A 241 -6.13 0.59 -13.35
N GLY A 242 -6.17 -0.58 -12.69
CA GLY A 242 -6.72 -0.75 -11.35
C GLY A 242 -5.94 -0.04 -10.24
N SER A 243 -4.65 0.20 -10.47
CA SER A 243 -3.76 0.73 -9.43
C SER A 243 -2.84 1.82 -9.98
N ILE A 244 -2.28 2.62 -9.08
CA ILE A 244 -1.20 3.59 -9.34
C ILE A 244 0.04 3.11 -8.62
N ARG A 245 1.18 3.16 -9.28
CA ARG A 245 2.49 3.01 -8.65
C ARG A 245 3.20 4.35 -8.62
N ILE A 246 3.77 4.67 -7.46
CA ILE A 246 4.52 5.91 -7.25
C ILE A 246 5.85 5.61 -6.57
N ALA A 247 6.92 6.24 -7.03
CA ALA A 247 8.23 6.12 -6.45
C ALA A 247 9.06 7.38 -6.66
N GLY A 248 10.04 7.57 -5.79
CA GLY A 248 10.95 8.70 -5.84
C GLY A 248 11.92 8.70 -4.67
N ARG A 249 12.35 9.90 -4.28
CA ARG A 249 13.36 10.08 -3.23
C ARG A 249 13.15 11.36 -2.44
N ARG A 250 13.67 11.39 -1.21
CA ARG A 250 13.87 12.60 -0.43
C ARG A 250 15.01 13.41 -1.05
N ARG A 251 14.81 14.73 -1.17
CA ARG A 251 15.89 15.65 -1.58
C ARG A 251 16.96 15.78 -0.51
#